data_80f3cbf9f5df89562ea94469308335b0
#
_entry.id   80f3cbf9f5df89562ea94469308335b0
#
_cell.length_a   1.000
_cell.length_b   1.000
_cell.length_c   1.000
_cell.angle_alpha   90.00
_cell.angle_beta   90.00
_cell.angle_gamma   90.00
#
_symmetry.space_group_name_H-M   'P 1'
#
loop_
_entity.id
_entity.type
_entity.pdbx_description
1 polymer ?
#
loop_
_entity_poly.entity_id
_entity_poly.type
_entity_poly.pdbx_seq_one_letter_code
_entity_poly.pdbx_strand_id
1 'polypeptide(L)'
;MINESMSMRNSVKAIWWAMLAVCACMVCACGNATEQSHTEQVKQHQKKVVAPKKKTVHVYFFDGFKDALGKNTIKELDEVFDSVEFEGVIPYPDSAYYAPRNRYKADKLVRHLKALQKGTSDLEIGFASKDISAAVHGHDDFGIMGWTRISLKTAVVSTFRVKGANAQNRDFFKLVIHELGHTEGLQHCKNSRTCYMRDAKGTYHLHELTDFCPTCKAHLIKRGWHLR
;
A
#
# COMPACT_ATOMS: atom_id res chain seq x y z
N MET A 1 -36.11 -17.15 52.44
CA MET A 1 -37.22 -16.16 52.39
C MET A 1 -37.22 -15.70 50.93
N ILE A 2 -37.98 -16.40 50.15
CA ILE A 2 -39.38 -16.11 49.81
C ILE A 2 -39.38 -14.85 48.90
N ASN A 3 -39.56 -15.08 47.64
CA ASN A 3 -40.81 -14.91 46.80
C ASN A 3 -40.89 -13.47 46.27
N GLU A 4 -41.30 -13.13 45.12
CA GLU A 4 -42.35 -13.59 44.19
C GLU A 4 -42.00 -12.96 42.81
N SER A 5 -42.00 -13.70 41.79
CA SER A 5 -43.09 -14.12 40.87
C SER A 5 -43.70 -13.00 40.06
N MET A 6 -43.58 -13.20 38.79
CA MET A 6 -44.68 -13.49 37.86
C MET A 6 -45.51 -12.30 37.35
N SER A 7 -45.59 -12.29 36.04
CA SER A 7 -46.82 -11.96 35.28
C SER A 7 -46.96 -10.52 34.78
N MET A 8 -46.81 -10.28 33.49
CA MET A 8 -48.01 -10.31 32.65
C MET A 8 -47.66 -10.40 31.17
N ARG A 9 -48.07 -11.53 30.64
CA ARG A 9 -48.38 -11.70 29.21
C ARG A 9 -49.76 -11.12 28.94
N ASN A 10 -49.96 -10.77 27.68
CA ASN A 10 -51.22 -10.67 26.94
C ASN A 10 -51.82 -9.29 26.77
N SER A 11 -52.07 -9.13 25.55
CA SER A 11 -53.12 -8.35 24.87
C SER A 11 -52.48 -7.30 23.97
N VAL A 12 -52.65 -7.30 22.66
CA VAL A 12 -53.87 -7.43 21.93
C VAL A 12 -53.59 -7.83 20.48
N LYS A 13 -54.12 -8.96 20.12
CA LYS A 13 -54.57 -9.22 18.75
C LYS A 13 -55.91 -8.57 18.59
N ALA A 14 -56.18 -8.09 17.41
CA ALA A 14 -57.46 -7.68 16.87
C ALA A 14 -57.59 -6.19 16.62
N ILE A 15 -57.47 -5.84 15.37
CA ILE A 15 -58.58 -5.22 14.63
C ILE A 15 -58.26 -5.42 13.14
N TRP A 16 -58.83 -6.48 12.64
CA TRP A 16 -59.12 -6.73 11.22
C TRP A 16 -60.57 -6.40 10.99
N TRP A 17 -60.89 -5.96 9.77
CA TRP A 17 -62.24 -5.85 9.17
C TRP A 17 -62.99 -4.52 9.38
N ALA A 18 -62.99 -3.78 8.31
CA ALA A 18 -64.17 -3.25 7.63
C ALA A 18 -63.73 -2.00 6.83
N MET A 19 -63.72 -2.05 5.57
CA MET A 19 -64.79 -1.62 4.68
C MET A 19 -64.42 -1.90 3.23
N LEU A 20 -65.07 -2.89 2.72
CA LEU A 20 -65.36 -3.04 1.29
C LEU A 20 -66.65 -2.26 1.02
N ALA A 21 -66.66 -1.49 -0.02
CA ALA A 21 -67.74 -1.41 -1.02
C ALA A 21 -67.95 0.01 -1.56
N VAL A 22 -68.15 0.00 -2.86
CA VAL A 22 -68.90 0.93 -3.70
C VAL A 22 -68.13 2.14 -4.22
N CYS A 23 -67.78 2.26 -5.46
CA CYS A 23 -68.67 2.42 -6.60
C CYS A 23 -67.93 2.28 -7.94
N ALA A 24 -68.53 1.52 -8.82
CA ALA A 24 -68.22 1.47 -10.24
C ALA A 24 -68.77 2.69 -10.99
N CYS A 25 -68.25 2.90 -12.19
CA CYS A 25 -68.74 3.73 -13.28
C CYS A 25 -68.21 5.17 -13.35
N MET A 26 -67.26 5.39 -14.24
CA MET A 26 -67.54 6.10 -15.49
C MET A 26 -66.38 5.93 -16.45
N VAL A 27 -66.70 5.33 -17.57
CA VAL A 27 -65.91 5.30 -18.81
C VAL A 27 -66.04 6.66 -19.46
N CYS A 28 -64.96 7.30 -19.85
CA CYS A 28 -64.84 7.98 -21.12
C CYS A 28 -63.43 8.55 -21.37
N ALA A 29 -62.87 8.03 -22.40
CA ALA A 29 -62.23 8.68 -23.49
C ALA A 29 -60.95 9.52 -23.32
N CYS A 30 -60.00 9.11 -24.13
CA CYS A 30 -59.00 9.90 -24.85
C CYS A 30 -57.74 10.35 -24.10
N GLY A 31 -56.67 9.85 -24.63
CA GLY A 31 -55.41 10.58 -24.59
C GLY A 31 -54.18 9.70 -24.37
N ASN A 32 -53.65 9.22 -25.50
CA ASN A 32 -52.23 8.82 -25.56
C ASN A 32 -51.35 9.93 -25.03
N ALA A 33 -50.67 9.67 -23.95
CA ALA A 33 -49.40 10.38 -23.71
C ALA A 33 -48.59 9.69 -22.63
N THR A 34 -47.39 9.31 -23.01
CA THR A 34 -46.20 9.16 -22.17
C THR A 34 -46.02 7.91 -21.35
N GLU A 35 -45.76 6.84 -22.06
CA GLU A 35 -45.00 5.71 -21.56
C GLU A 35 -43.52 5.87 -21.95
N GLN A 36 -42.98 7.06 -21.75
CA GLN A 36 -41.58 7.39 -22.16
C GLN A 36 -40.70 8.03 -21.07
N SER A 37 -41.07 8.00 -19.79
CA SER A 37 -40.23 8.68 -18.78
C SER A 37 -39.54 7.80 -17.74
N HIS A 38 -39.75 6.49 -17.76
CA HIS A 38 -39.13 5.58 -16.78
C HIS A 38 -37.89 4.82 -17.27
N THR A 39 -37.55 4.91 -18.56
CA THR A 39 -36.39 4.18 -19.13
C THR A 39 -35.13 5.03 -19.25
N GLU A 40 -35.17 6.32 -19.03
CA GLU A 40 -34.01 7.21 -19.16
C GLU A 40 -33.23 7.44 -17.86
N GLN A 41 -33.78 7.14 -16.69
CA GLN A 41 -33.06 7.36 -15.42
C GLN A 41 -32.19 6.19 -14.98
N VAL A 42 -32.21 5.04 -15.65
CA VAL A 42 -31.35 3.87 -15.33
C VAL A 42 -30.02 3.89 -16.06
N LYS A 43 -29.80 4.80 -17.00
CA LYS A 43 -28.56 4.85 -17.82
C LYS A 43 -27.43 5.73 -17.27
N GLN A 44 -27.52 6.34 -16.10
CA GLN A 44 -26.53 7.31 -15.64
C GLN A 44 -25.66 6.87 -14.44
N HIS A 45 -25.56 5.57 -14.15
CA HIS A 45 -24.58 5.08 -13.16
C HIS A 45 -23.68 3.99 -13.71
N GLN A 46 -23.29 4.07 -14.96
CA GLN A 46 -22.07 3.37 -15.37
C GLN A 46 -20.86 4.14 -14.81
N LYS A 47 -20.46 3.76 -13.59
CA LYS A 47 -19.18 4.15 -13.01
C LYS A 47 -18.11 3.84 -14.08
N LYS A 48 -17.58 4.88 -14.73
CA LYS A 48 -16.49 4.77 -15.69
C LYS A 48 -15.39 3.99 -14.99
N VAL A 49 -15.21 2.72 -15.36
CA VAL A 49 -14.08 1.90 -14.89
C VAL A 49 -12.86 2.57 -15.51
N VAL A 50 -12.24 3.47 -14.75
CA VAL A 50 -10.95 4.03 -15.10
C VAL A 50 -9.99 2.85 -15.08
N ALA A 51 -9.41 2.53 -16.23
CA ALA A 51 -8.36 1.53 -16.33
C ALA A 51 -7.31 1.82 -15.24
N PRO A 52 -6.84 0.81 -14.49
CA PRO A 52 -5.86 1.05 -13.45
C PRO A 52 -4.68 1.81 -14.06
N LYS A 53 -4.32 2.93 -13.45
CA LYS A 53 -3.19 3.74 -13.91
C LYS A 53 -1.94 2.86 -13.82
N LYS A 54 -1.19 2.80 -14.92
CA LYS A 54 0.10 2.10 -14.98
C LYS A 54 0.97 2.54 -13.81
N LYS A 55 1.53 1.59 -13.06
CA LYS A 55 2.38 1.86 -11.90
C LYS A 55 3.84 1.85 -12.30
N THR A 56 4.51 2.97 -12.09
CA THR A 56 5.94 3.14 -12.35
C THR A 56 6.71 3.23 -11.04
N VAL A 57 7.87 2.59 -10.98
CA VAL A 57 8.84 2.73 -9.90
C VAL A 57 10.07 3.46 -10.43
N HIS A 58 10.38 4.63 -9.88
CA HIS A 58 11.56 5.39 -10.20
C HIS A 58 12.69 5.03 -9.25
N VAL A 59 13.82 4.57 -9.79
CA VAL A 59 14.96 4.07 -9.04
C VAL A 59 16.15 5.01 -9.22
N TYR A 60 16.68 5.49 -8.10
CA TYR A 60 17.89 6.30 -8.03
C TYR A 60 19.00 5.52 -7.33
N PHE A 61 20.25 5.66 -7.78
CA PHE A 61 21.40 5.18 -7.02
C PHE A 61 22.12 6.35 -6.38
N PHE A 62 22.38 6.27 -5.10
CA PHE A 62 23.30 7.22 -4.46
C PHE A 62 24.76 6.88 -4.81
N ASP A 63 25.60 7.90 -4.85
CA ASP A 63 27.02 7.78 -5.17
C ASP A 63 27.69 6.59 -4.45
N GLY A 64 28.47 5.81 -5.22
CA GLY A 64 29.16 4.63 -4.72
C GLY A 64 28.26 3.41 -4.49
N PHE A 65 27.01 3.43 -4.94
CA PHE A 65 26.22 2.21 -4.99
C PHE A 65 26.71 1.27 -6.10
N LYS A 66 26.65 -0.04 -5.84
CA LYS A 66 27.17 -1.06 -6.74
C LYS A 66 26.24 -1.25 -7.96
N ASP A 67 26.67 -0.78 -9.12
CA ASP A 67 25.86 -0.74 -10.35
C ASP A 67 25.30 -2.12 -10.75
N ALA A 68 26.11 -3.18 -10.72
CA ALA A 68 25.66 -4.53 -11.07
C ALA A 68 24.52 -5.03 -10.15
N LEU A 69 24.61 -4.74 -8.84
CA LEU A 69 23.54 -5.10 -7.90
C LEU A 69 22.26 -4.33 -8.19
N GLY A 70 22.38 -3.03 -8.46
CA GLY A 70 21.24 -2.18 -8.78
C GLY A 70 20.52 -2.61 -10.06
N LYS A 71 21.26 -2.88 -11.13
CA LYS A 71 20.71 -3.36 -12.41
C LYS A 71 20.01 -4.71 -12.27
N ASN A 72 20.58 -5.64 -11.50
CA ASN A 72 19.93 -6.92 -11.23
C ASN A 72 18.63 -6.73 -10.45
N THR A 73 18.62 -5.86 -9.44
CA THR A 73 17.41 -5.57 -8.65
C THR A 73 16.33 -4.91 -9.52
N ILE A 74 16.68 -3.98 -10.41
CA ILE A 74 15.75 -3.36 -11.36
C ILE A 74 15.10 -4.43 -12.23
N LYS A 75 15.87 -5.39 -12.73
CA LYS A 75 15.37 -6.50 -13.55
C LYS A 75 14.37 -7.38 -12.82
N GLU A 76 14.58 -7.63 -11.53
CA GLU A 76 13.61 -8.35 -10.67
C GLU A 76 12.35 -7.51 -10.41
N LEU A 77 12.49 -6.19 -10.29
CA LEU A 77 11.35 -5.27 -10.12
C LEU A 77 10.49 -5.18 -11.39
N ASP A 78 11.06 -5.25 -12.59
CA ASP A 78 10.33 -5.29 -13.87
C ASP A 78 9.37 -6.47 -13.98
N GLU A 79 9.58 -7.55 -13.21
CA GLU A 79 8.63 -8.67 -13.14
C GLU A 79 7.43 -8.38 -12.23
N VAL A 80 7.53 -7.35 -11.38
CA VAL A 80 6.53 -7.01 -10.35
C VAL A 80 5.71 -5.78 -10.70
N PHE A 81 6.27 -4.87 -11.49
CA PHE A 81 5.65 -3.58 -11.82
C PHE A 81 5.44 -3.39 -13.32
N ASP A 82 4.51 -2.53 -13.70
CA ASP A 82 4.25 -2.19 -15.11
C ASP A 82 5.42 -1.49 -15.77
N SER A 83 6.24 -0.78 -14.99
CA SER A 83 7.42 -0.04 -15.46
C SER A 83 8.37 0.21 -14.29
N VAL A 84 9.66 0.05 -14.54
CA VAL A 84 10.72 0.47 -13.61
C VAL A 84 11.70 1.35 -14.38
N GLU A 85 11.91 2.55 -13.90
CA GLU A 85 12.74 3.55 -14.57
C GLU A 85 13.97 3.88 -13.73
N PHE A 86 15.15 3.67 -14.29
CA PHE A 86 16.40 4.10 -13.67
C PHE A 86 16.65 5.58 -13.97
N GLU A 87 16.61 6.40 -12.96
CA GLU A 87 16.71 7.86 -13.06
C GLU A 87 18.14 8.38 -12.99
N GLY A 88 19.09 7.51 -12.69
CA GLY A 88 20.53 7.84 -12.67
C GLY A 88 21.15 7.77 -11.28
N VAL A 89 22.41 8.23 -11.23
CA VAL A 89 23.20 8.32 -10.00
C VAL A 89 23.11 9.74 -9.46
N ILE A 90 22.90 9.87 -8.16
CA ILE A 90 22.74 11.16 -7.48
C ILE A 90 23.67 11.25 -6.27
N PRO A 91 24.16 12.44 -5.92
CA PRO A 91 24.97 12.62 -4.73
C PRO A 91 24.15 12.47 -3.44
N TYR A 92 24.80 12.07 -2.36
CA TYR A 92 24.21 12.20 -1.04
C TYR A 92 24.09 13.68 -0.68
N PRO A 93 22.92 14.17 -0.23
CA PRO A 93 22.78 15.55 0.19
C PRO A 93 23.52 15.79 1.52
N ASP A 94 24.36 16.84 1.59
CA ASP A 94 25.13 17.19 2.79
C ASP A 94 24.23 17.37 4.02
N SER A 95 23.04 17.90 3.81
CA SER A 95 22.05 18.09 4.88
C SER A 95 21.60 16.79 5.56
N ALA A 96 21.78 15.65 4.90
CA ALA A 96 21.45 14.34 5.47
C ALA A 96 22.61 13.72 6.26
N TYR A 97 23.82 14.20 6.09
CA TYR A 97 24.99 13.64 6.76
C TYR A 97 24.96 13.88 8.27
N TYR A 98 25.23 12.85 9.04
CA TYR A 98 25.33 12.87 10.49
C TYR A 98 26.74 12.47 10.93
N ALA A 99 27.60 13.47 11.08
CA ALA A 99 29.03 13.31 11.36
C ALA A 99 29.34 12.47 12.61
N PRO A 100 28.62 12.59 13.76
CA PRO A 100 28.96 11.84 14.96
C PRO A 100 29.03 10.32 14.79
N ARG A 101 28.32 9.79 13.79
CA ARG A 101 28.29 8.36 13.51
C ARG A 101 28.63 7.99 12.06
N ASN A 102 29.14 8.95 11.27
CA ASN A 102 29.49 8.76 9.86
C ASN A 102 28.38 8.04 9.07
N ARG A 103 27.15 8.55 9.13
CA ARG A 103 25.97 7.96 8.47
C ARG A 103 25.02 9.04 7.97
N TYR A 104 23.98 8.63 7.27
CA TYR A 104 22.99 9.53 6.70
C TYR A 104 21.62 9.36 7.36
N LYS A 105 20.91 10.45 7.62
CA LYS A 105 19.54 10.44 8.12
C LYS A 105 18.57 10.05 6.99
N ALA A 106 17.97 8.89 7.09
CA ALA A 106 17.13 8.30 6.06
C ALA A 106 15.92 9.17 5.70
N ASP A 107 15.30 9.85 6.67
CA ASP A 107 14.21 10.76 6.41
C ASP A 107 14.61 11.94 5.50
N LYS A 108 15.82 12.43 5.65
CA LYS A 108 16.35 13.49 4.78
C LYS A 108 16.66 12.99 3.38
N LEU A 109 17.15 11.73 3.24
CA LEU A 109 17.34 11.08 1.94
C LEU A 109 16.00 10.91 1.21
N VAL A 110 14.98 10.41 1.88
CA VAL A 110 13.64 10.27 1.32
C VAL A 110 13.06 11.61 0.86
N ARG A 111 13.22 12.68 1.65
CA ARG A 111 12.80 14.02 1.24
C ARG A 111 13.58 14.56 0.05
N HIS A 112 14.87 14.25 -0.05
CA HIS A 112 15.70 14.61 -1.19
C HIS A 112 15.22 13.92 -2.46
N LEU A 113 14.98 12.59 -2.41
CA LEU A 113 14.40 11.84 -3.52
C LEU A 113 13.05 12.42 -3.95
N LYS A 114 12.18 12.72 -3.00
CA LYS A 114 10.87 13.30 -3.29
C LYS A 114 10.96 14.65 -4.01
N ALA A 115 11.95 15.46 -3.72
CA ALA A 115 12.18 16.74 -4.41
C ALA A 115 12.63 16.56 -5.87
N LEU A 116 13.14 15.39 -6.26
CA LEU A 116 13.54 15.05 -7.64
C LEU A 116 12.36 14.49 -8.46
N GLN A 117 11.25 14.17 -7.82
CA GLN A 117 10.11 13.51 -8.45
C GLN A 117 9.49 14.35 -9.56
N LYS A 118 9.27 13.71 -10.71
CA LYS A 118 8.65 14.33 -11.89
C LYS A 118 7.13 14.13 -11.97
N GLY A 119 6.57 13.19 -11.23
CA GLY A 119 5.15 12.82 -11.26
C GLY A 119 4.52 12.64 -9.87
N THR A 120 3.20 12.58 -9.75
CA THR A 120 2.49 12.61 -8.45
C THR A 120 2.01 11.25 -7.93
N SER A 121 2.02 10.20 -8.75
CA SER A 121 1.39 8.91 -8.40
C SER A 121 2.33 7.72 -8.39
N ASP A 122 3.56 7.88 -8.77
CA ASP A 122 4.53 6.81 -8.91
C ASP A 122 5.29 6.58 -7.61
N LEU A 123 5.95 5.43 -7.51
CA LEU A 123 6.78 5.06 -6.38
C LEU A 123 8.22 5.50 -6.63
N GLU A 124 8.91 5.91 -5.60
CA GLU A 124 10.32 6.28 -5.68
C GLU A 124 11.14 5.51 -4.68
N ILE A 125 12.31 5.06 -5.12
CA ILE A 125 13.23 4.40 -4.23
C ILE A 125 14.68 4.76 -4.54
N GLY A 126 15.44 5.05 -3.49
CA GLY A 126 16.89 5.28 -3.57
C GLY A 126 17.68 4.09 -3.03
N PHE A 127 18.68 3.65 -3.78
CA PHE A 127 19.61 2.61 -3.37
C PHE A 127 20.91 3.26 -2.85
N ALA A 128 21.24 2.97 -1.60
CA ALA A 128 22.38 3.52 -0.88
C ALA A 128 23.40 2.44 -0.50
N SER A 129 24.67 2.80 -0.43
CA SER A 129 25.76 1.94 0.08
C SER A 129 26.30 2.39 1.45
N LYS A 130 25.97 3.59 1.88
CA LYS A 130 26.37 4.15 3.17
C LYS A 130 25.41 3.78 4.28
N ASP A 131 25.90 3.83 5.53
CA ASP A 131 25.03 3.60 6.70
C ASP A 131 23.92 4.65 6.80
N ILE A 132 22.71 4.20 7.11
CA ILE A 132 21.55 5.08 7.26
C ILE A 132 20.89 4.87 8.63
N SER A 133 20.25 5.93 9.13
CA SER A 133 19.58 5.91 10.42
C SER A 133 18.25 6.67 10.41
N ALA A 134 17.39 6.32 11.34
CA ALA A 134 16.14 7.04 11.60
C ALA A 134 15.92 7.26 13.09
N ALA A 135 15.06 8.22 13.42
CA ALA A 135 14.53 8.38 14.76
C ALA A 135 13.38 7.39 14.98
N VAL A 136 13.64 6.31 15.70
CA VAL A 136 12.68 5.23 15.98
C VAL A 136 12.88 4.68 17.40
N HIS A 137 11.82 4.17 17.99
CA HIS A 137 11.84 3.53 19.29
C HIS A 137 12.47 4.38 20.43
N GLY A 138 12.29 5.71 20.37
CA GLY A 138 12.88 6.63 21.35
C GLY A 138 14.37 6.92 21.18
N HIS A 139 14.97 6.45 20.08
CA HIS A 139 16.36 6.74 19.70
C HIS A 139 16.37 7.70 18.49
N ASP A 140 17.10 8.80 18.59
CA ASP A 140 17.22 9.80 17.51
C ASP A 140 18.09 9.33 16.34
N ASP A 141 18.85 8.27 16.52
CA ASP A 141 19.83 7.77 15.57
C ASP A 141 19.95 6.24 15.60
N PHE A 142 18.86 5.55 15.34
CA PHE A 142 18.85 4.09 15.22
C PHE A 142 19.26 3.66 13.81
N GLY A 143 20.30 2.81 13.69
CA GLY A 143 20.74 2.30 12.39
C GLY A 143 19.77 1.32 11.78
N ILE A 144 19.41 1.54 10.52
CA ILE A 144 18.39 0.80 9.79
C ILE A 144 18.92 0.32 8.44
N MET A 145 18.19 -0.61 7.80
CA MET A 145 18.49 -1.07 6.44
C MET A 145 17.64 -0.34 5.38
N GLY A 146 16.43 0.04 5.73
CA GLY A 146 15.51 0.76 4.85
C GLY A 146 14.63 1.72 5.63
N TRP A 147 14.02 2.66 4.93
CA TRP A 147 13.12 3.67 5.47
C TRP A 147 12.12 4.14 4.43
N THR A 148 10.85 4.15 4.79
CA THR A 148 9.76 4.56 3.91
C THR A 148 8.94 5.69 4.51
N ARG A 149 8.63 6.69 3.70
CA ARG A 149 7.60 7.68 3.96
C ARG A 149 6.36 7.37 3.12
N ILE A 150 5.36 6.74 3.73
CA ILE A 150 4.11 6.32 3.06
C ILE A 150 3.43 7.51 2.39
N SER A 151 3.32 8.64 3.09
CA SER A 151 2.69 9.87 2.56
C SER A 151 3.38 10.47 1.35
N LEU A 152 4.67 10.16 1.16
CA LEU A 152 5.47 10.62 0.02
C LEU A 152 5.59 9.55 -1.07
N LYS A 153 5.18 8.30 -0.81
CA LYS A 153 5.40 7.14 -1.68
C LYS A 153 6.87 6.93 -2.04
N THR A 154 7.76 7.26 -1.13
CA THR A 154 9.20 7.30 -1.35
C THR A 154 9.91 6.49 -0.28
N ALA A 155 10.90 5.71 -0.69
CA ALA A 155 11.71 4.86 0.16
C ALA A 155 13.21 5.05 -0.09
N VAL A 156 14.03 4.65 0.88
CA VAL A 156 15.47 4.47 0.72
C VAL A 156 15.88 3.15 1.35
N VAL A 157 16.78 2.44 0.69
CA VAL A 157 17.37 1.18 1.17
C VAL A 157 18.89 1.24 1.12
N SER A 158 19.57 0.59 2.06
CA SER A 158 21.02 0.58 2.11
C SER A 158 21.58 -0.83 2.21
N THR A 159 22.62 -1.11 1.44
CA THR A 159 23.37 -2.37 1.52
C THR A 159 24.32 -2.41 2.71
N PHE A 160 24.58 -1.31 3.40
CA PHE A 160 25.58 -1.22 4.46
C PHE A 160 25.42 -2.31 5.55
N ARG A 161 24.19 -2.64 5.89
CA ARG A 161 23.86 -3.64 6.93
C ARG A 161 23.43 -4.99 6.35
N VAL A 162 23.39 -5.16 5.03
CA VAL A 162 23.09 -6.42 4.38
C VAL A 162 24.33 -7.33 4.43
N LYS A 163 24.20 -8.49 5.08
CA LYS A 163 25.31 -9.39 5.38
C LYS A 163 25.51 -10.42 4.28
N GLY A 164 26.80 -10.68 3.95
CA GLY A 164 27.21 -11.77 3.06
C GLY A 164 27.20 -11.43 1.56
N ALA A 165 28.27 -11.75 0.85
CA ALA A 165 28.46 -11.42 -0.57
C ALA A 165 27.45 -12.13 -1.49
N ASN A 166 27.12 -13.40 -1.21
CA ASN A 166 26.15 -14.19 -2.00
C ASN A 166 24.69 -13.90 -1.62
N ALA A 167 24.45 -13.36 -0.43
CA ALA A 167 23.14 -12.94 0.03
C ALA A 167 22.75 -11.56 -0.49
N GLN A 168 23.74 -10.72 -0.90
CA GLN A 168 23.47 -9.33 -1.27
C GLN A 168 22.42 -9.22 -2.38
N ASN A 169 22.46 -10.01 -3.44
CA ASN A 169 21.48 -9.91 -4.51
C ASN A 169 20.07 -10.25 -4.04
N ARG A 170 19.85 -11.43 -3.45
CA ARG A 170 18.52 -11.87 -3.00
C ARG A 170 18.00 -11.11 -1.80
N ASP A 171 18.85 -10.86 -0.80
CA ASP A 171 18.43 -10.19 0.43
C ASP A 171 18.23 -8.69 0.19
N PHE A 172 19.01 -8.09 -0.72
CA PHE A 172 18.79 -6.71 -1.12
C PHE A 172 17.46 -6.53 -1.85
N PHE A 173 17.13 -7.41 -2.80
CA PHE A 173 15.79 -7.38 -3.43
C PHE A 173 14.66 -7.51 -2.41
N LYS A 174 14.78 -8.45 -1.44
CA LYS A 174 13.77 -8.59 -0.39
C LYS A 174 13.59 -7.32 0.45
N LEU A 175 14.68 -6.63 0.74
CA LEU A 175 14.65 -5.34 1.41
C LEU A 175 13.96 -4.26 0.57
N VAL A 176 14.29 -4.18 -0.73
CA VAL A 176 13.66 -3.25 -1.68
C VAL A 176 12.15 -3.48 -1.75
N ILE A 177 11.71 -4.73 -1.93
CA ILE A 177 10.30 -5.08 -2.06
C ILE A 177 9.52 -4.85 -0.74
N HIS A 178 10.18 -5.02 0.40
CA HIS A 178 9.65 -4.69 1.73
C HIS A 178 9.36 -3.19 1.84
N GLU A 179 10.33 -2.34 1.54
CA GLU A 179 10.16 -0.89 1.61
C GLU A 179 9.13 -0.37 0.60
N LEU A 180 9.10 -0.92 -0.62
CA LEU A 180 8.04 -0.62 -1.59
C LEU A 180 6.66 -1.08 -1.11
N GLY A 181 6.57 -2.19 -0.39
CA GLY A 181 5.34 -2.62 0.28
C GLY A 181 4.81 -1.59 1.28
N HIS A 182 5.71 -0.95 2.03
CA HIS A 182 5.34 0.15 2.92
C HIS A 182 4.83 1.38 2.17
N THR A 183 5.36 1.71 0.99
CA THR A 183 4.85 2.84 0.18
C THR A 183 3.39 2.64 -0.24
N GLU A 184 2.93 1.39 -0.27
CA GLU A 184 1.54 1.02 -0.57
C GLU A 184 0.65 0.89 0.67
N GLY A 185 1.18 1.26 1.83
CA GLY A 185 0.44 1.30 3.10
C GLY A 185 0.46 -0.01 3.88
N LEU A 186 1.21 -1.04 3.45
CA LEU A 186 1.39 -2.23 4.27
C LEU A 186 2.16 -1.89 5.55
N GLN A 187 1.66 -2.39 6.65
CA GLN A 187 2.38 -2.40 7.92
C GLN A 187 3.19 -3.69 8.05
N HIS A 188 4.07 -3.77 9.06
CA HIS A 188 4.78 -5.01 9.36
C HIS A 188 3.82 -6.18 9.56
N CYS A 189 4.09 -7.27 8.87
CA CYS A 189 3.26 -8.48 8.90
C CYS A 189 3.45 -9.26 10.19
N LYS A 190 2.32 -9.60 10.84
CA LYS A 190 2.30 -10.48 12.03
C LYS A 190 1.82 -11.90 11.71
N ASN A 191 1.38 -12.15 10.45
CA ASN A 191 0.71 -13.38 10.07
C ASN A 191 1.67 -14.50 9.62
N SER A 192 2.90 -14.15 9.21
CA SER A 192 3.87 -15.12 8.70
C SER A 192 5.30 -14.69 9.01
N ARG A 193 6.11 -15.65 9.45
CA ARG A 193 7.55 -15.43 9.74
C ARG A 193 8.40 -15.33 8.48
N THR A 194 7.91 -15.83 7.35
CA THR A 194 8.61 -15.82 6.05
C THR A 194 8.11 -14.73 5.11
N CYS A 195 7.14 -13.91 5.56
CA CYS A 195 6.59 -12.82 4.75
C CYS A 195 7.62 -11.71 4.54
N TYR A 196 7.72 -11.19 3.31
CA TYR A 196 8.59 -10.04 3.02
C TYR A 196 8.27 -8.82 3.91
N MET A 197 7.05 -8.65 4.40
CA MET A 197 6.67 -7.57 5.32
C MET A 197 6.96 -7.87 6.80
N ARG A 198 7.70 -8.94 7.15
CA ARG A 198 8.05 -9.23 8.53
C ARG A 198 8.95 -8.14 9.13
N ASP A 199 8.64 -7.70 10.35
CA ASP A 199 9.46 -6.75 11.11
C ASP A 199 10.81 -7.35 11.49
N ALA A 200 11.88 -6.62 11.22
CA ALA A 200 13.24 -7.00 11.57
C ALA A 200 13.50 -7.03 13.09
N LYS A 201 12.82 -6.17 13.86
CA LYS A 201 13.01 -6.02 15.32
C LYS A 201 14.49 -5.92 15.75
N GLY A 202 15.30 -5.25 14.91
CA GLY A 202 16.73 -5.10 15.13
C GLY A 202 17.58 -6.36 14.83
N THR A 203 16.97 -7.43 14.31
CA THR A 203 17.65 -8.69 13.97
C THR A 203 17.72 -8.90 12.47
N TYR A 204 18.86 -9.39 11.95
CA TYR A 204 19.00 -9.72 10.55
C TYR A 204 18.37 -11.08 10.24
N HIS A 205 17.29 -11.11 9.46
CA HIS A 205 16.61 -12.34 9.04
C HIS A 205 16.09 -12.30 7.59
N LEU A 206 16.65 -11.43 6.75
CA LEU A 206 16.24 -11.37 5.33
C LEU A 206 16.36 -12.72 4.62
N HIS A 207 17.33 -13.56 4.99
CA HIS A 207 17.49 -14.89 4.44
C HIS A 207 16.31 -15.85 4.71
N GLU A 208 15.53 -15.60 5.77
CA GLU A 208 14.35 -16.39 6.13
C GLU A 208 13.11 -16.02 5.31
N LEU A 209 13.10 -14.83 4.70
CA LEU A 209 11.94 -14.33 3.95
C LEU A 209 11.88 -15.01 2.58
N THR A 210 10.69 -15.42 2.15
CA THR A 210 10.49 -16.17 0.91
C THR A 210 9.49 -15.56 -0.05
N ASP A 211 8.40 -14.94 0.45
CA ASP A 211 7.33 -14.35 -0.35
C ASP A 211 6.46 -13.44 0.54
N PHE A 212 5.52 -12.69 -0.06
CA PHE A 212 4.44 -12.08 0.68
C PHE A 212 3.43 -13.15 1.15
N CYS A 213 2.96 -13.06 2.38
CA CYS A 213 1.84 -13.91 2.81
C CYS A 213 0.55 -13.58 2.03
N PRO A 214 -0.46 -14.48 1.99
CA PRO A 214 -1.67 -14.28 1.19
C PRO A 214 -2.36 -12.93 1.43
N THR A 215 -2.41 -12.47 2.67
CA THR A 215 -3.03 -11.16 3.02
C THR A 215 -2.25 -9.99 2.42
N CYS A 216 -0.92 -9.97 2.58
CA CYS A 216 -0.08 -8.91 2.03
C CYS A 216 -0.08 -8.94 0.49
N LYS A 217 -0.01 -10.14 -0.10
CA LYS A 217 -0.08 -10.35 -1.56
C LYS A 217 -1.39 -9.81 -2.13
N ALA A 218 -2.53 -10.16 -1.55
CA ALA A 218 -3.84 -9.67 -1.98
C ALA A 218 -3.97 -8.14 -1.89
N HIS A 219 -3.37 -7.52 -0.86
CA HIS A 219 -3.34 -6.08 -0.70
C HIS A 219 -2.55 -5.40 -1.83
N LEU A 220 -1.39 -5.95 -2.20
CA LEU A 220 -0.51 -5.40 -3.23
C LEU A 220 -1.07 -5.61 -4.65
N ILE A 221 -1.65 -6.79 -4.93
CA ILE A 221 -2.32 -7.06 -6.21
C ILE A 221 -3.44 -6.05 -6.47
N LYS A 222 -4.25 -5.71 -5.46
CA LYS A 222 -5.30 -4.67 -5.57
C LYS A 222 -4.71 -3.29 -5.90
N ARG A 223 -3.42 -3.09 -5.71
CA ARG A 223 -2.69 -1.85 -6.02
C ARG A 223 -1.90 -1.93 -7.32
N GLY A 224 -2.11 -2.98 -8.12
CA GLY A 224 -1.51 -3.13 -9.42
C GLY A 224 -0.12 -3.78 -9.42
N TRP A 225 0.23 -4.52 -8.36
CA TRP A 225 1.44 -5.33 -8.36
C TRP A 225 1.20 -6.67 -9.06
N HIS A 226 2.15 -7.12 -9.85
CA HIS A 226 2.13 -8.39 -10.60
C HIS A 226 2.80 -9.49 -9.77
N LEU A 227 2.09 -9.99 -8.76
CA LEU A 227 2.59 -11.04 -7.86
C LEU A 227 1.96 -12.39 -8.21
N ARG A 228 2.79 -13.41 -8.44
CA ARG A 228 2.40 -14.82 -8.71
C ARG A 228 2.08 -15.60 -7.44
#